data_d944935882e2a6507b4882a103c0a8ab
#
_entry.id   d944935882e2a6507b4882a103c0a8ab
#
_cell.length_a   1.000
_cell.length_b   1.000
_cell.length_c   1.000
_cell.angle_alpha   90.00
_cell.angle_beta   90.00
_cell.angle_gamma   90.00
#
_symmetry.space_group_name_H-M   'P 1'
#
loop_
_entity.id
_entity.type
_entity.pdbx_description
1 polymer ?
#
loop_
_entity_poly.entity_id
_entity_poly.type
_entity_poly.pdbx_seq_one_letter_code
_entity_poly.pdbx_strand_id
1 'polypeptide(L)'
;MIAPVNLHQCPRSGYTNMESATALGTSSFLQGLGSELVFTQDASGQYLSFYWQAAERYGLKNEQVVGLPLTDTFCPIALAAYREQIQRILEQRTPERCIHSFCYREQCLPFELVISPILQGDGKATTVLVMGHLLPEASVQTVIDSLMPLSLDPNQKLLTQIARKIRRTLDLDIIWHQTVESLGKALQVTRCIVCSYKPEKEEVKVEAEYCQEGFKSTQGGKPVVLESEPFVKQALVSREPVLVEKSSSCGESKQQSVLVVSTSYKDEPNGLICLQQCDRHRQWSEAEIELVRELAEQVGTAIAHATLYKELEKARKEAEAASTLKSEFLASTTHELRTPLNGIICSLMLIIDGTVDSPEEQIEFIDDAHRSALHLLNIINDILDIAKIEAGKMELELGQVRLNELMNAVEKFTRNQAQQRNLSLNIELPDSRDEVILFGNYQRLLQVMLNLIGNAIKFTHEGGVTVSAEVLKKKVMFKDQERPGLVKVRVADTGIGVSLDKQDKLFQTFSQVDGELTRRYGGTGLGLAISQKLVEMMGGVVNFYSMGEGLGSTVTFTVPLYQEPLMISSQQTD
;
A
#
# COMPACT_ATOMS: atom_id res chain seq x y z
N MET A 1 -34.88 18.43 6.39
CA MET A 1 -36.03 17.51 6.46
C MET A 1 -36.17 16.84 5.12
N ILE A 2 -35.63 15.62 4.97
CA ILE A 2 -35.86 14.77 3.80
C ILE A 2 -36.52 13.51 4.35
N ALA A 3 -37.74 13.28 3.88
CA ALA A 3 -38.63 12.22 4.31
C ALA A 3 -38.10 10.84 3.88
N PRO A 4 -38.43 9.76 4.62
CA PRO A 4 -38.04 8.40 4.26
C PRO A 4 -38.89 7.89 3.09
N VAL A 5 -38.23 7.28 2.10
CA VAL A 5 -38.89 6.61 0.97
C VAL A 5 -39.51 5.31 1.48
N ASN A 6 -40.83 5.22 1.37
CA ASN A 6 -41.66 4.06 1.65
C ASN A 6 -41.42 2.94 0.63
N LEU A 7 -40.90 1.81 1.05
CA LEU A 7 -40.87 0.53 0.35
C LEU A 7 -42.19 -0.23 0.59
N HIS A 8 -43.27 0.17 -0.05
CA HIS A 8 -44.47 -0.66 -0.21
C HIS A 8 -45.20 -0.23 -1.47
N GLN A 9 -44.93 -0.98 -2.55
CA GLN A 9 -45.91 -1.32 -3.61
C GLN A 9 -45.18 -2.11 -4.72
N CYS A 10 -45.12 -3.43 -4.56
CA CYS A 10 -45.05 -4.37 -5.70
C CYS A 10 -46.44 -4.98 -5.88
N PRO A 11 -47.02 -4.94 -7.08
CA PRO A 11 -48.31 -5.60 -7.34
C PRO A 11 -48.11 -7.11 -7.46
N ARG A 12 -48.93 -7.86 -6.75
CA ARG A 12 -49.17 -9.30 -6.96
C ARG A 12 -49.96 -9.46 -8.25
N SER A 13 -49.36 -10.06 -9.31
CA SER A 13 -50.10 -10.91 -10.25
C SER A 13 -49.14 -11.63 -11.22
N GLY A 14 -49.34 -12.91 -11.41
CA GLY A 14 -48.87 -13.68 -12.58
C GLY A 14 -47.82 -14.74 -12.30
N TYR A 15 -48.19 -15.80 -11.57
CA TYR A 15 -47.57 -17.11 -11.81
C TYR A 15 -48.03 -17.61 -13.18
N THR A 16 -47.19 -17.47 -14.21
CA THR A 16 -47.26 -18.29 -15.44
C THR A 16 -45.90 -18.27 -16.12
N ASN A 17 -45.36 -19.46 -16.31
CA ASN A 17 -44.27 -19.83 -17.22
C ASN A 17 -42.85 -19.26 -16.94
N MET A 18 -42.16 -19.90 -16.00
CA MET A 18 -40.72 -19.76 -15.80
C MET A 18 -39.94 -21.02 -16.29
N GLU A 19 -40.43 -21.68 -17.33
CA GLU A 19 -39.79 -22.91 -17.86
C GLU A 19 -38.95 -22.74 -19.11
N SER A 20 -38.90 -21.58 -19.73
CA SER A 20 -38.15 -21.41 -21.00
C SER A 20 -37.03 -20.34 -21.01
N ALA A 21 -36.80 -19.61 -19.92
CA ALA A 21 -35.75 -18.56 -19.84
C ALA A 21 -34.45 -19.01 -19.17
N THR A 22 -34.38 -20.20 -18.58
CA THR A 22 -33.27 -20.66 -17.75
C THR A 22 -32.14 -21.36 -18.51
N ALA A 23 -32.34 -21.83 -19.72
CA ALA A 23 -31.33 -22.64 -20.43
C ALA A 23 -30.26 -21.84 -21.21
N LEU A 24 -30.55 -20.64 -21.64
CA LEU A 24 -29.62 -19.83 -22.48
C LEU A 24 -28.73 -18.85 -21.68
N GLY A 25 -29.15 -18.44 -20.49
CA GLY A 25 -28.40 -17.52 -19.66
C GLY A 25 -27.34 -18.18 -18.75
N THR A 26 -27.59 -19.42 -18.35
CA THR A 26 -26.70 -20.16 -17.43
C THR A 26 -25.43 -20.67 -18.09
N SER A 27 -25.47 -21.02 -19.37
CA SER A 27 -24.31 -21.53 -20.12
C SER A 27 -23.18 -20.49 -20.26
N SER A 28 -23.48 -19.22 -20.56
CA SER A 28 -22.46 -18.19 -20.73
C SER A 28 -21.90 -17.69 -19.39
N PHE A 29 -22.70 -17.71 -18.34
CA PHE A 29 -22.26 -17.35 -16.99
C PHE A 29 -21.32 -18.39 -16.38
N LEU A 30 -21.62 -19.69 -16.59
CA LEU A 30 -20.81 -20.80 -16.10
C LEU A 30 -19.47 -20.94 -16.85
N GLN A 31 -19.42 -20.58 -18.14
CA GLN A 31 -18.16 -20.50 -18.89
C GLN A 31 -17.21 -19.41 -18.34
N GLY A 32 -17.76 -18.30 -17.83
CA GLY A 32 -16.98 -17.25 -17.16
C GLY A 32 -16.40 -17.66 -15.81
N LEU A 33 -16.97 -18.69 -15.16
CA LEU A 33 -16.49 -19.23 -13.87
C LEU A 33 -15.49 -20.39 -14.02
N GLY A 34 -15.23 -20.87 -15.24
CA GLY A 34 -14.32 -21.99 -15.49
C GLY A 34 -14.83 -23.33 -14.97
N SER A 35 -16.13 -23.46 -14.66
CA SER A 35 -16.73 -24.69 -14.13
C SER A 35 -17.55 -25.38 -15.21
N GLU A 36 -17.24 -26.66 -15.46
CA GLU A 36 -17.95 -27.48 -16.44
C GLU A 36 -19.10 -28.28 -15.81
N LEU A 37 -19.02 -28.58 -14.52
CA LEU A 37 -19.99 -29.33 -13.72
C LEU A 37 -20.52 -28.46 -12.59
N VAL A 38 -21.84 -28.33 -12.48
CA VAL A 38 -22.49 -27.62 -11.36
C VAL A 38 -23.74 -28.38 -10.95
N PHE A 39 -23.87 -28.69 -9.67
CA PHE A 39 -25.07 -29.25 -9.13
C PHE A 39 -25.31 -28.84 -7.67
N THR A 40 -26.55 -28.96 -7.23
CA THR A 40 -26.91 -28.82 -5.82
C THR A 40 -27.47 -30.15 -5.31
N GLN A 41 -27.13 -30.52 -4.09
CA GLN A 41 -27.65 -31.69 -3.40
C GLN A 41 -28.00 -31.34 -1.96
N ASP A 42 -28.97 -32.10 -1.42
CA ASP A 42 -29.33 -31.99 -0.02
C ASP A 42 -28.43 -32.86 0.88
N ALA A 43 -28.66 -32.79 2.19
CA ALA A 43 -27.91 -33.59 3.19
C ALA A 43 -28.12 -35.12 3.05
N SER A 44 -29.20 -35.56 2.40
CA SER A 44 -29.48 -37.00 2.14
C SER A 44 -28.72 -37.50 0.91
N GLY A 45 -28.19 -36.61 0.09
CA GLY A 45 -27.51 -36.92 -1.16
C GLY A 45 -28.43 -36.97 -2.37
N GLN A 46 -29.58 -36.30 -2.34
CA GLN A 46 -30.45 -36.16 -3.50
C GLN A 46 -30.03 -34.97 -4.35
N TYR A 47 -29.95 -35.16 -5.67
CA TYR A 47 -29.67 -34.07 -6.61
C TYR A 47 -30.88 -33.15 -6.75
N LEU A 48 -30.73 -31.88 -6.35
CA LEU A 48 -31.77 -30.86 -6.46
C LEU A 48 -31.68 -30.10 -7.78
N SER A 49 -30.49 -29.94 -8.29
CA SER A 49 -30.20 -29.39 -9.64
C SER A 49 -28.96 -30.07 -10.20
N PHE A 50 -28.85 -30.16 -11.51
CA PHE A 50 -27.67 -30.76 -12.14
C PHE A 50 -27.44 -30.13 -13.52
N TYR A 51 -26.23 -29.72 -13.77
CA TYR A 51 -25.76 -29.24 -15.07
C TYR A 51 -24.31 -29.68 -15.27
N TRP A 52 -24.05 -30.36 -16.38
CA TRP A 52 -22.70 -30.68 -16.80
C TRP A 52 -22.57 -30.39 -18.31
N GLN A 53 -21.64 -29.51 -18.68
CA GLN A 53 -21.45 -29.06 -20.06
C GLN A 53 -21.13 -30.19 -21.02
N ALA A 54 -20.36 -31.18 -20.58
CA ALA A 54 -19.95 -32.32 -21.38
C ALA A 54 -20.90 -33.53 -21.28
N ALA A 55 -22.02 -33.45 -20.55
CA ALA A 55 -22.90 -34.55 -20.24
C ALA A 55 -23.34 -35.34 -21.50
N GLU A 56 -23.71 -34.66 -22.57
CA GLU A 56 -24.17 -35.28 -23.83
C GLU A 56 -23.09 -36.12 -24.50
N ARG A 57 -21.81 -35.77 -24.37
CA ARG A 57 -20.69 -36.57 -24.91
C ARG A 57 -20.57 -37.93 -24.25
N TYR A 58 -21.06 -38.04 -23.02
CA TYR A 58 -21.06 -39.26 -22.24
C TYR A 58 -22.42 -39.95 -22.24
N GLY A 59 -23.39 -39.44 -23.03
CA GLY A 59 -24.74 -39.99 -23.14
C GLY A 59 -25.60 -39.79 -21.89
N LEU A 60 -25.28 -38.76 -21.07
CA LEU A 60 -26.04 -38.34 -19.92
C LEU A 60 -26.89 -37.13 -20.28
N LYS A 61 -28.16 -37.12 -19.90
CA LYS A 61 -29.01 -35.92 -19.99
C LYS A 61 -29.13 -35.30 -18.60
N ASN A 62 -28.88 -34.02 -18.49
CA ASN A 62 -28.92 -33.31 -17.21
C ASN A 62 -30.25 -33.51 -16.46
N GLU A 63 -31.36 -33.59 -17.17
CA GLU A 63 -32.71 -33.82 -16.62
C GLU A 63 -32.91 -35.20 -16.00
N GLN A 64 -32.10 -36.18 -16.38
CA GLN A 64 -32.18 -37.55 -15.88
C GLN A 64 -31.54 -37.74 -14.49
N VAL A 65 -30.81 -36.76 -14.02
CA VAL A 65 -30.09 -36.81 -12.72
C VAL A 65 -30.86 -36.12 -11.61
N VAL A 66 -31.60 -35.05 -11.95
CA VAL A 66 -32.34 -34.25 -10.96
C VAL A 66 -33.44 -35.08 -10.28
N GLY A 67 -33.49 -35.00 -8.98
CA GLY A 67 -34.43 -35.75 -8.14
C GLY A 67 -33.99 -37.18 -7.77
N LEU A 68 -32.90 -37.70 -8.35
CA LEU A 68 -32.36 -39.01 -8.04
C LEU A 68 -31.32 -38.94 -6.89
N PRO A 69 -31.18 -40.02 -6.13
CA PRO A 69 -30.11 -40.13 -5.14
C PRO A 69 -28.75 -40.32 -5.81
N LEU A 70 -27.67 -39.91 -5.13
CA LEU A 70 -26.28 -40.08 -5.57
C LEU A 70 -25.90 -41.51 -6.00
N THR A 71 -26.63 -42.51 -5.52
CA THR A 71 -26.36 -43.91 -5.78
C THR A 71 -26.86 -44.43 -7.13
N ASP A 72 -27.78 -43.71 -7.79
CA ASP A 72 -28.54 -44.27 -8.89
C ASP A 72 -28.00 -43.94 -10.29
N THR A 73 -27.46 -42.76 -10.48
CA THR A 73 -27.13 -42.34 -11.85
C THR A 73 -25.72 -41.79 -12.01
N PHE A 74 -25.32 -40.83 -11.21
CA PHE A 74 -24.00 -40.19 -11.27
C PHE A 74 -23.40 -40.29 -9.87
N CYS A 75 -22.71 -41.42 -9.60
CA CYS A 75 -22.33 -41.82 -8.26
C CYS A 75 -20.84 -41.56 -7.98
N PRO A 76 -20.46 -40.91 -6.87
CA PRO A 76 -19.07 -40.87 -6.45
C PRO A 76 -18.55 -42.27 -6.12
N ILE A 77 -17.37 -42.64 -6.64
CA ILE A 77 -16.75 -43.96 -6.42
C ILE A 77 -16.55 -44.22 -4.92
N ALA A 78 -16.04 -43.21 -4.20
CA ALA A 78 -15.84 -43.28 -2.75
C ALA A 78 -17.05 -42.65 -2.01
N LEU A 79 -18.24 -43.23 -2.16
CA LEU A 79 -19.51 -42.69 -1.66
C LEU A 79 -19.47 -42.38 -0.15
N ALA A 80 -18.88 -43.26 0.66
CA ALA A 80 -18.81 -43.07 2.12
C ALA A 80 -17.95 -41.81 2.48
N ALA A 81 -16.78 -41.69 1.87
CA ALA A 81 -15.89 -40.53 2.09
C ALA A 81 -16.51 -39.23 1.58
N TYR A 82 -17.21 -39.29 0.44
CA TYR A 82 -17.91 -38.13 -0.11
C TYR A 82 -19.05 -37.67 0.82
N ARG A 83 -19.86 -38.59 1.35
CA ARG A 83 -20.94 -38.29 2.31
C ARG A 83 -20.39 -37.66 3.59
N GLU A 84 -19.33 -38.25 4.16
CA GLU A 84 -18.68 -37.72 5.37
C GLU A 84 -18.16 -36.29 5.14
N GLN A 85 -17.61 -36.03 3.97
CA GLN A 85 -17.15 -34.68 3.60
C GLN A 85 -18.31 -33.68 3.47
N ILE A 86 -19.41 -34.08 2.79
CA ILE A 86 -20.61 -33.23 2.70
C ILE A 86 -21.16 -32.91 4.09
N GLN A 87 -21.27 -33.91 4.97
CA GLN A 87 -21.76 -33.69 6.33
C GLN A 87 -20.84 -32.73 7.10
N ARG A 88 -19.54 -32.87 7.00
CA ARG A 88 -18.56 -31.96 7.61
C ARG A 88 -18.71 -30.53 7.09
N ILE A 89 -18.86 -30.32 5.77
CA ILE A 89 -19.05 -29.00 5.14
C ILE A 89 -20.35 -28.35 5.64
N LEU A 90 -21.43 -29.09 5.76
CA LEU A 90 -22.72 -28.62 6.28
C LEU A 90 -22.62 -28.20 7.76
N GLU A 91 -21.88 -28.95 8.58
CA GLU A 91 -21.67 -28.69 10.01
C GLU A 91 -20.72 -27.49 10.22
N GLN A 92 -19.59 -27.47 9.52
CA GLN A 92 -18.56 -26.42 9.65
C GLN A 92 -18.90 -25.13 8.89
N ARG A 93 -19.83 -25.21 7.93
CA ARG A 93 -20.28 -24.08 7.08
C ARG A 93 -19.15 -23.42 6.30
N THR A 94 -18.11 -24.15 5.96
CA THR A 94 -16.96 -23.68 5.20
C THR A 94 -16.86 -24.44 3.88
N PRO A 95 -16.58 -23.75 2.75
CA PRO A 95 -16.35 -24.41 1.49
C PRO A 95 -15.04 -25.21 1.51
N GLU A 96 -15.05 -26.37 0.86
CA GLU A 96 -13.86 -27.22 0.68
C GLU A 96 -13.60 -27.47 -0.81
N ARG A 97 -12.31 -27.57 -1.18
CA ARG A 97 -11.85 -28.02 -2.49
C ARG A 97 -11.36 -29.46 -2.37
N CYS A 98 -11.79 -30.32 -3.29
CA CYS A 98 -11.48 -31.73 -3.25
C CYS A 98 -11.49 -32.36 -4.65
N ILE A 99 -10.96 -33.56 -4.75
CA ILE A 99 -11.03 -34.39 -5.98
C ILE A 99 -11.88 -35.61 -5.69
N HIS A 100 -12.92 -35.82 -6.49
CA HIS A 100 -13.73 -37.02 -6.46
C HIS A 100 -13.95 -37.54 -7.86
N SER A 101 -13.91 -38.87 -7.99
CA SER A 101 -14.27 -39.57 -9.23
C SER A 101 -15.71 -40.01 -9.17
N PHE A 102 -16.48 -39.73 -10.21
CA PHE A 102 -17.87 -40.13 -10.36
C PHE A 102 -17.97 -41.22 -11.41
N CYS A 103 -18.82 -42.20 -11.15
CA CYS A 103 -19.16 -43.22 -12.12
C CYS A 103 -20.45 -42.88 -12.85
N TYR A 104 -20.42 -42.98 -14.17
CA TYR A 104 -21.61 -43.03 -14.99
C TYR A 104 -21.48 -44.17 -15.99
N ARG A 105 -22.36 -45.18 -15.90
CA ARG A 105 -22.24 -46.49 -16.59
C ARG A 105 -20.90 -47.14 -16.23
N GLU A 106 -20.08 -47.49 -17.20
CA GLU A 106 -18.75 -48.10 -17.02
C GLU A 106 -17.58 -47.10 -17.03
N GLN A 107 -17.89 -45.81 -17.09
CA GLN A 107 -16.87 -44.75 -17.16
C GLN A 107 -16.65 -44.10 -15.81
N CYS A 108 -15.37 -43.93 -15.50
CA CYS A 108 -14.91 -43.26 -14.30
C CYS A 108 -14.43 -41.85 -14.67
N LEU A 109 -15.03 -40.84 -14.10
CA LEU A 109 -14.83 -39.41 -14.45
C LEU A 109 -14.28 -38.67 -13.21
N PRO A 110 -13.00 -38.32 -13.20
CA PRO A 110 -12.40 -37.58 -12.11
C PRO A 110 -12.68 -36.07 -12.24
N PHE A 111 -13.24 -35.51 -11.19
CA PHE A 111 -13.50 -34.07 -11.11
C PHE A 111 -12.73 -33.43 -9.98
N GLU A 112 -12.15 -32.29 -10.21
CA GLU A 112 -11.77 -31.36 -9.17
C GLU A 112 -13.00 -30.52 -8.80
N LEU A 113 -13.39 -30.55 -7.53
CA LEU A 113 -14.64 -29.98 -7.03
C LEU A 113 -14.37 -28.89 -6.00
N VAL A 114 -15.21 -27.87 -6.01
CA VAL A 114 -15.41 -26.92 -4.91
C VAL A 114 -16.81 -27.14 -4.38
N ILE A 115 -16.92 -27.54 -3.12
CA ILE A 115 -18.18 -27.81 -2.45
C ILE A 115 -18.44 -26.71 -1.44
N SER A 116 -19.55 -26.00 -1.59
CA SER A 116 -19.91 -24.85 -0.77
C SER A 116 -21.27 -25.05 -0.11
N PRO A 117 -21.43 -24.79 1.20
CA PRO A 117 -22.73 -24.88 1.86
C PRO A 117 -23.63 -23.70 1.43
N ILE A 118 -24.90 -23.97 1.19
CA ILE A 118 -25.91 -22.94 0.93
C ILE A 118 -26.61 -22.63 2.26
N LEU A 119 -26.40 -21.41 2.75
CA LEU A 119 -27.00 -20.94 4.00
C LEU A 119 -28.43 -20.46 3.76
N GLN A 120 -29.36 -20.94 4.57
CA GLN A 120 -30.73 -20.46 4.60
C GLN A 120 -30.85 -19.20 5.48
N GLY A 121 -31.98 -18.51 5.42
CA GLY A 121 -32.20 -17.27 6.18
C GLY A 121 -32.11 -17.42 7.70
N ASP A 122 -32.22 -18.64 8.23
CA ASP A 122 -32.01 -18.99 9.65
C ASP A 122 -30.56 -19.36 9.99
N GLY A 123 -29.64 -19.25 9.00
CA GLY A 123 -28.23 -19.57 9.15
C GLY A 123 -27.89 -21.05 9.13
N LYS A 124 -28.87 -21.96 8.89
CA LYS A 124 -28.62 -23.39 8.73
C LYS A 124 -28.23 -23.71 7.30
N ALA A 125 -27.36 -24.69 7.14
CA ALA A 125 -26.99 -25.25 5.85
C ALA A 125 -27.56 -26.68 5.74
N THR A 126 -28.48 -26.89 4.82
CA THR A 126 -29.07 -28.20 4.53
C THR A 126 -28.78 -28.69 3.11
N THR A 127 -28.17 -27.80 2.32
CA THR A 127 -27.90 -28.02 0.90
C THR A 127 -26.48 -27.56 0.60
N VAL A 128 -25.81 -28.22 -0.33
CA VAL A 128 -24.52 -27.81 -0.85
C VAL A 128 -24.59 -27.50 -2.34
N LEU A 129 -23.82 -26.51 -2.78
CA LEU A 129 -23.50 -26.24 -4.17
C LEU A 129 -22.15 -26.90 -4.48
N VAL A 130 -22.12 -27.72 -5.51
CA VAL A 130 -20.92 -28.36 -6.01
C VAL A 130 -20.60 -27.81 -7.39
N MET A 131 -19.40 -27.30 -7.56
CA MET A 131 -18.86 -26.82 -8.82
C MET A 131 -17.57 -27.56 -9.13
N GLY A 132 -17.35 -27.94 -10.39
CA GLY A 132 -16.16 -28.67 -10.74
C GLY A 132 -15.81 -28.64 -12.22
N HIS A 133 -14.62 -29.15 -12.52
CA HIS A 133 -14.17 -29.40 -13.87
C HIS A 133 -13.58 -30.80 -13.98
N LEU A 134 -13.74 -31.40 -15.18
CA LEU A 134 -13.23 -32.72 -15.47
C LEU A 134 -11.70 -32.67 -15.60
N LEU A 135 -11.01 -33.56 -14.90
CA LEU A 135 -9.56 -33.69 -15.02
C LEU A 135 -9.19 -34.49 -16.27
N PRO A 136 -8.08 -34.15 -16.98
CA PRO A 136 -7.60 -34.91 -18.14
C PRO A 136 -7.24 -36.36 -17.78
N GLU A 137 -7.37 -37.28 -18.74
CA GLU A 137 -7.08 -38.72 -18.54
C GLU A 137 -5.66 -39.01 -18.01
N ALA A 138 -4.68 -38.18 -18.33
CA ALA A 138 -3.34 -38.30 -17.76
C ALA A 138 -3.27 -38.10 -16.23
N SER A 139 -4.28 -37.45 -15.64
CA SER A 139 -4.40 -37.25 -14.20
C SER A 139 -5.14 -38.41 -13.49
N VAL A 140 -5.77 -39.31 -14.27
CA VAL A 140 -6.54 -40.45 -13.74
C VAL A 140 -5.61 -41.48 -13.11
N GLN A 141 -4.45 -41.72 -13.69
CA GLN A 141 -3.47 -42.65 -13.16
C GLN A 141 -2.98 -42.20 -11.78
N THR A 142 -2.77 -40.93 -11.60
CA THR A 142 -2.37 -40.32 -10.32
C THR A 142 -3.47 -40.42 -9.26
N VAL A 143 -4.77 -40.44 -9.68
CA VAL A 143 -5.91 -40.56 -8.77
C VAL A 143 -6.21 -42.02 -8.41
N ILE A 144 -6.02 -42.95 -9.35
CA ILE A 144 -6.16 -44.41 -9.08
C ILE A 144 -5.03 -44.87 -8.17
N ASP A 145 -3.81 -44.38 -8.37
CA ASP A 145 -2.68 -44.67 -7.49
C ASP A 145 -2.87 -44.08 -6.07
N SER A 146 -3.70 -43.03 -5.93
CA SER A 146 -4.05 -42.47 -4.61
C SER A 146 -5.20 -43.19 -3.90
N LEU A 147 -5.97 -44.06 -4.59
CA LEU A 147 -7.09 -44.82 -4.02
C LEU A 147 -6.74 -46.28 -3.63
N MET A 148 -5.63 -46.80 -4.13
CA MET A 148 -5.05 -48.05 -3.62
C MET A 148 -4.18 -47.74 -2.41
N PRO A 149 -4.22 -48.51 -1.30
CA PRO A 149 -3.25 -48.40 -0.22
C PRO A 149 -1.93 -49.07 -0.63
N LEU A 150 -1.30 -48.59 -1.71
CA LEU A 150 0.09 -48.83 -1.96
C LEU A 150 0.87 -48.01 -0.95
N SER A 151 1.79 -48.62 -0.26
CA SER A 151 2.75 -47.95 0.62
C SER A 151 3.31 -46.74 -0.09
N LEU A 152 2.75 -45.55 0.19
CA LEU A 152 3.34 -44.30 -0.22
C LEU A 152 4.79 -44.34 0.19
N ASP A 153 5.68 -44.18 -0.77
CA ASP A 153 7.12 -43.97 -0.54
C ASP A 153 7.26 -42.98 0.64
N PRO A 154 8.01 -43.33 1.69
CA PRO A 154 8.23 -42.44 2.83
C PRO A 154 8.56 -41.01 2.40
N ASN A 155 9.23 -40.85 1.26
CA ASN A 155 9.60 -39.57 0.66
C ASN A 155 8.38 -38.76 0.17
N GLN A 156 7.40 -39.39 -0.48
CA GLN A 156 6.17 -38.72 -0.92
C GLN A 156 5.27 -38.28 0.25
N LYS A 157 5.20 -39.09 1.32
CA LYS A 157 4.49 -38.67 2.54
C LYS A 157 5.14 -37.43 3.16
N LEU A 158 6.47 -37.44 3.21
CA LEU A 158 7.27 -36.34 3.76
C LEU A 158 7.09 -35.06 2.94
N LEU A 159 7.21 -35.15 1.61
CA LEU A 159 6.97 -34.04 0.69
C LEU A 159 5.59 -33.41 0.92
N THR A 160 4.55 -34.23 0.95
CA THR A 160 3.17 -33.77 1.15
C THR A 160 3.00 -33.07 2.51
N GLN A 161 3.63 -33.59 3.57
CA GLN A 161 3.55 -32.98 4.90
C GLN A 161 4.28 -31.62 4.95
N ILE A 162 5.46 -31.53 4.38
CA ILE A 162 6.25 -30.30 4.36
C ILE A 162 5.56 -29.25 3.48
N ALA A 163 5.16 -29.61 2.26
CA ALA A 163 4.45 -28.73 1.35
C ALA A 163 3.13 -28.19 1.96
N ARG A 164 2.38 -29.06 2.70
CA ARG A 164 1.15 -28.63 3.39
C ARG A 164 1.42 -27.63 4.51
N LYS A 165 2.52 -27.76 5.25
CA LYS A 165 2.92 -26.80 6.29
C LYS A 165 3.27 -25.44 5.69
N ILE A 166 4.06 -25.44 4.61
CA ILE A 166 4.52 -24.23 3.93
C ILE A 166 3.35 -23.48 3.29
N ARG A 167 2.42 -24.18 2.63
CA ARG A 167 1.25 -23.57 1.97
C ARG A 167 0.23 -22.93 2.92
N ARG A 168 0.28 -23.20 4.23
CA ARG A 168 -0.66 -22.65 5.22
C ARG A 168 -0.32 -21.27 5.71
N THR A 169 0.82 -20.75 5.36
CA THR A 169 1.28 -19.43 5.79
C THR A 169 1.68 -18.56 4.59
N LEU A 170 1.49 -17.26 4.76
CA LEU A 170 2.03 -16.22 3.87
C LEU A 170 3.17 -15.44 4.55
N ASP A 171 3.66 -15.91 5.67
CA ASP A 171 4.78 -15.35 6.39
C ASP A 171 6.07 -15.99 5.88
N LEU A 172 6.94 -15.18 5.29
CA LEU A 172 8.21 -15.62 4.70
C LEU A 172 9.15 -16.25 5.75
N ASP A 173 9.22 -15.67 6.93
CA ASP A 173 10.09 -16.16 8.00
C ASP A 173 9.67 -17.56 8.45
N ILE A 174 8.37 -17.79 8.55
CA ILE A 174 7.80 -19.10 8.87
C ILE A 174 8.09 -20.11 7.75
N ILE A 175 7.92 -19.71 6.48
CA ILE A 175 8.20 -20.57 5.31
C ILE A 175 9.66 -21.02 5.35
N TRP A 176 10.60 -20.10 5.52
CA TRP A 176 12.03 -20.40 5.53
C TRP A 176 12.43 -21.30 6.69
N HIS A 177 12.01 -20.97 7.92
CA HIS A 177 12.31 -21.78 9.11
C HIS A 177 11.70 -23.19 9.03
N GLN A 178 10.44 -23.33 8.59
CA GLN A 178 9.82 -24.63 8.41
C GLN A 178 10.50 -25.46 7.34
N THR A 179 10.97 -24.83 6.26
CA THR A 179 11.70 -25.50 5.19
C THR A 179 13.01 -26.08 5.70
N VAL A 180 13.87 -25.28 6.33
CA VAL A 180 15.20 -25.74 6.81
C VAL A 180 15.05 -26.81 7.91
N GLU A 181 14.11 -26.61 8.83
CA GLU A 181 13.90 -27.54 9.94
C GLU A 181 13.34 -28.88 9.46
N SER A 182 12.36 -28.84 8.55
CA SER A 182 11.74 -30.05 8.03
C SER A 182 12.71 -30.86 7.18
N LEU A 183 13.45 -30.22 6.26
CA LEU A 183 14.46 -30.88 5.43
C LEU A 183 15.65 -31.37 6.25
N GLY A 184 16.14 -30.53 7.17
CA GLY A 184 17.28 -30.87 8.02
C GLY A 184 17.04 -32.15 8.84
N LYS A 185 15.86 -32.25 9.46
CA LYS A 185 15.45 -33.42 10.24
C LYS A 185 15.17 -34.63 9.37
N ALA A 186 14.48 -34.44 8.25
CA ALA A 186 14.05 -35.53 7.38
C ALA A 186 15.22 -36.22 6.70
N LEU A 187 16.15 -35.47 6.17
CA LEU A 187 17.35 -35.98 5.48
C LEU A 187 18.52 -36.22 6.43
N GLN A 188 18.38 -35.91 7.73
CA GLN A 188 19.42 -36.07 8.75
C GLN A 188 20.75 -35.44 8.33
N VAL A 189 20.68 -34.22 7.76
CA VAL A 189 21.85 -33.47 7.36
C VAL A 189 22.42 -32.65 8.54
N THR A 190 23.71 -32.39 8.51
CA THR A 190 24.36 -31.57 9.54
C THR A 190 23.94 -30.11 9.47
N ARG A 191 23.59 -29.63 8.24
CA ARG A 191 23.15 -28.25 8.01
C ARG A 191 22.21 -28.13 6.82
N CYS A 192 21.17 -27.34 6.96
CA CYS A 192 20.29 -26.92 5.86
C CYS A 192 20.14 -25.41 5.86
N ILE A 193 20.36 -24.77 4.74
CA ILE A 193 20.29 -23.30 4.59
C ILE A 193 19.30 -22.99 3.49
N VAL A 194 18.44 -21.98 3.71
CA VAL A 194 17.59 -21.40 2.67
C VAL A 194 18.02 -19.95 2.45
N CYS A 195 18.24 -19.62 1.18
CA CYS A 195 18.62 -18.28 0.77
C CYS A 195 17.54 -17.68 -0.14
N SER A 196 17.29 -16.39 -0.01
CA SER A 196 16.57 -15.60 -1.01
C SER A 196 17.52 -15.14 -2.11
N TYR A 197 17.02 -15.02 -3.34
CA TYR A 197 17.76 -14.47 -4.47
C TYR A 197 17.01 -13.31 -5.09
N LYS A 198 17.73 -12.20 -5.33
CA LYS A 198 17.22 -11.00 -6.00
C LYS A 198 17.95 -10.82 -7.33
N PRO A 199 17.31 -11.13 -8.48
CA PRO A 199 17.93 -11.02 -9.79
C PRO A 199 18.46 -9.62 -10.12
N GLU A 200 17.72 -8.57 -9.72
CA GLU A 200 18.07 -7.17 -9.99
C GLU A 200 19.40 -6.73 -9.38
N LYS A 201 19.82 -7.36 -8.27
CA LYS A 201 21.02 -7.02 -7.52
C LYS A 201 22.08 -8.11 -7.59
N GLU A 202 21.77 -9.24 -8.24
CA GLU A 202 22.59 -10.47 -8.19
C GLU A 202 22.99 -10.85 -6.75
N GLU A 203 22.09 -10.63 -5.79
CA GLU A 203 22.35 -10.80 -4.36
C GLU A 203 21.66 -12.05 -3.84
N VAL A 204 22.42 -12.90 -3.16
CA VAL A 204 21.92 -14.05 -2.39
C VAL A 204 22.06 -13.76 -0.91
N LYS A 205 20.97 -13.87 -0.17
CA LYS A 205 20.93 -13.62 1.28
C LYS A 205 20.46 -14.86 2.01
N VAL A 206 21.18 -15.26 3.07
CA VAL A 206 20.75 -16.34 3.96
C VAL A 206 19.58 -15.85 4.80
N GLU A 207 18.44 -16.52 4.69
CA GLU A 207 17.21 -16.17 5.41
C GLU A 207 16.97 -17.10 6.61
N ALA A 208 17.25 -18.41 6.47
CA ALA A 208 17.13 -19.35 7.57
C ALA A 208 18.19 -20.46 7.49
N GLU A 209 18.55 -20.98 8.65
CA GLU A 209 19.50 -22.07 8.80
C GLU A 209 19.01 -23.07 9.86
N TYR A 210 19.08 -24.37 9.51
CA TYR A 210 19.01 -25.47 10.43
C TYR A 210 20.41 -26.03 10.66
N CYS A 211 20.79 -26.25 11.91
CA CYS A 211 22.07 -26.83 12.28
C CYS A 211 21.85 -27.94 13.30
N GLN A 212 22.43 -29.12 13.06
CA GLN A 212 22.37 -30.25 14.01
C GLN A 212 23.17 -29.90 15.28
N GLU A 213 22.74 -30.40 16.43
CA GLU A 213 23.44 -30.18 17.70
C GLU A 213 24.93 -30.59 17.60
N GLY A 214 25.81 -29.69 18.06
CA GLY A 214 27.26 -29.89 18.00
C GLY A 214 27.97 -29.19 16.83
N PHE A 215 27.25 -28.62 15.87
CA PHE A 215 27.82 -27.84 14.78
C PHE A 215 27.59 -26.34 14.99
N LYS A 216 28.55 -25.49 14.62
CA LYS A 216 28.43 -24.04 14.72
C LYS A 216 27.54 -23.49 13.59
N SER A 217 26.55 -22.67 13.94
CA SER A 217 25.78 -21.89 12.97
C SER A 217 26.65 -20.82 12.31
N THR A 218 26.54 -20.68 11.01
CA THR A 218 27.06 -19.52 10.27
C THR A 218 26.05 -18.39 10.47
N GLN A 219 26.23 -17.53 11.45
CA GLN A 219 25.35 -16.42 11.75
C GLN A 219 24.58 -15.89 10.52
N GLY A 220 23.28 -16.20 10.46
CA GLY A 220 22.41 -15.80 9.38
C GLY A 220 22.40 -14.28 9.17
N GLY A 221 22.15 -13.85 7.95
CA GLY A 221 21.95 -12.45 7.58
C GLY A 221 23.11 -11.77 6.84
N LYS A 222 24.23 -12.43 6.63
CA LYS A 222 25.28 -11.88 5.75
C LYS A 222 24.96 -12.21 4.29
N PRO A 223 25.01 -11.21 3.37
CA PRO A 223 24.90 -11.49 1.94
C PRO A 223 26.07 -12.36 1.52
N VAL A 224 25.77 -13.44 0.79
CA VAL A 224 26.78 -14.27 0.14
C VAL A 224 27.07 -13.66 -1.22
N VAL A 225 28.31 -13.27 -1.45
CA VAL A 225 28.73 -12.76 -2.76
C VAL A 225 28.76 -13.93 -3.74
N LEU A 226 27.95 -13.88 -4.80
CA LEU A 226 27.82 -14.91 -5.84
C LEU A 226 29.16 -15.31 -6.48
N GLU A 227 30.13 -14.39 -6.53
CA GLU A 227 31.46 -14.61 -7.09
C GLU A 227 32.32 -15.55 -6.24
N SER A 228 32.05 -15.66 -4.94
CA SER A 228 32.83 -16.51 -4.03
C SER A 228 32.40 -17.97 -4.02
N GLU A 229 31.22 -18.30 -4.57
CA GLU A 229 30.66 -19.67 -4.54
C GLU A 229 30.12 -20.08 -5.92
N PRO A 230 30.99 -20.59 -6.83
CA PRO A 230 30.62 -20.90 -8.22
C PRO A 230 29.43 -21.87 -8.38
N PHE A 231 29.25 -22.80 -7.43
CA PHE A 231 28.18 -23.78 -7.46
C PHE A 231 26.82 -23.13 -7.19
N VAL A 232 26.76 -22.04 -6.43
CA VAL A 232 25.55 -21.26 -6.21
C VAL A 232 25.07 -20.60 -7.50
N LYS A 233 26.00 -19.99 -8.23
CA LYS A 233 25.72 -19.41 -9.53
C LYS A 233 25.29 -20.46 -10.54
N GLN A 234 25.94 -21.63 -10.54
CA GLN A 234 25.57 -22.75 -11.39
C GLN A 234 24.13 -23.21 -11.12
N ALA A 235 23.74 -23.41 -9.87
CA ALA A 235 22.38 -23.84 -9.50
C ALA A 235 21.31 -22.83 -9.92
N LEU A 236 21.58 -21.52 -9.83
CA LEU A 236 20.67 -20.47 -10.28
C LEU A 236 20.50 -20.43 -11.80
N VAL A 237 21.58 -20.67 -12.55
CA VAL A 237 21.56 -20.60 -14.01
C VAL A 237 21.03 -21.89 -14.64
N SER A 238 21.52 -23.06 -14.19
CA SER A 238 21.11 -24.36 -14.75
C SER A 238 19.72 -24.80 -14.29
N ARG A 239 19.29 -24.33 -13.10
CA ARG A 239 18.09 -24.78 -12.38
C ARG A 239 18.09 -26.27 -12.03
N GLU A 240 19.17 -26.95 -12.30
CA GLU A 240 19.36 -28.35 -11.94
C GLU A 240 20.06 -28.46 -10.60
N PRO A 241 19.84 -29.55 -9.86
CA PRO A 241 20.55 -29.83 -8.61
C PRO A 241 22.07 -29.89 -8.84
N VAL A 242 22.81 -29.15 -8.05
CA VAL A 242 24.27 -29.11 -8.13
C VAL A 242 24.87 -29.86 -6.94
N LEU A 243 25.66 -30.87 -7.24
CA LEU A 243 26.40 -31.68 -6.25
C LEU A 243 27.87 -31.23 -6.19
N VAL A 244 28.34 -30.98 -4.97
CA VAL A 244 29.73 -30.60 -4.72
C VAL A 244 30.34 -31.58 -3.73
N GLU A 245 31.31 -32.41 -4.20
CA GLU A 245 31.94 -33.45 -3.39
C GLU A 245 33.14 -32.96 -2.60
N LYS A 246 33.76 -31.83 -2.96
CA LYS A 246 34.89 -31.21 -2.23
C LYS A 246 34.75 -29.69 -2.30
N SER A 247 34.49 -29.06 -1.18
CA SER A 247 34.59 -27.62 -1.06
C SER A 247 36.02 -27.25 -0.59
N SER A 248 36.71 -26.45 -1.37
CA SER A 248 37.89 -25.74 -0.91
C SER A 248 37.51 -24.76 0.16
N SER A 249 38.15 -24.90 1.30
CA SER A 249 38.11 -24.08 2.51
C SER A 249 37.58 -22.65 2.36
N CYS A 250 36.36 -22.40 2.83
CA CYS A 250 35.99 -21.11 3.34
C CYS A 250 35.44 -21.30 4.77
N GLY A 251 36.26 -20.94 5.75
CA GLY A 251 35.89 -21.00 7.17
C GLY A 251 36.16 -22.36 7.85
N GLU A 252 36.10 -22.38 9.16
CA GLU A 252 36.51 -23.46 10.08
C GLU A 252 35.73 -24.79 9.98
N SER A 253 34.79 -24.96 9.04
CA SER A 253 34.02 -26.20 8.82
C SER A 253 34.43 -26.86 7.54
N LYS A 254 35.04 -28.06 7.61
CA LYS A 254 35.31 -28.94 6.47
C LYS A 254 33.99 -29.46 5.91
N GLN A 255 33.46 -28.83 4.87
CA GLN A 255 32.31 -29.35 4.14
C GLN A 255 32.73 -30.57 3.32
N GLN A 256 32.06 -31.70 3.50
CA GLN A 256 32.41 -32.93 2.78
C GLN A 256 31.48 -33.22 1.60
N SER A 257 30.19 -32.94 1.72
CA SER A 257 29.23 -33.12 0.63
C SER A 257 28.13 -32.05 0.69
N VAL A 258 27.88 -31.39 -0.43
CA VAL A 258 26.89 -30.31 -0.56
C VAL A 258 25.95 -30.60 -1.72
N LEU A 259 24.63 -30.44 -1.48
CA LEU A 259 23.61 -30.43 -2.51
C LEU A 259 22.96 -29.04 -2.52
N VAL A 260 22.96 -28.37 -3.68
CA VAL A 260 22.34 -27.07 -3.88
C VAL A 260 21.23 -27.18 -4.92
N VAL A 261 20.06 -26.70 -4.58
CA VAL A 261 18.89 -26.69 -5.48
C VAL A 261 18.29 -25.30 -5.49
N SER A 262 18.00 -24.77 -6.68
CA SER A 262 17.32 -23.48 -6.83
C SER A 262 15.83 -23.62 -6.56
N THR A 263 15.25 -22.64 -5.85
CA THR A 263 13.80 -22.47 -5.76
C THR A 263 13.35 -21.53 -6.87
N SER A 264 12.22 -21.82 -7.51
CA SER A 264 11.73 -21.03 -8.65
C SER A 264 10.21 -20.87 -8.65
N TYR A 265 9.75 -19.84 -9.33
CA TYR A 265 8.35 -19.59 -9.63
C TYR A 265 8.22 -19.11 -11.07
N LYS A 266 7.38 -19.78 -11.88
CA LYS A 266 7.22 -19.47 -13.32
C LYS A 266 8.55 -19.40 -14.05
N ASP A 267 9.42 -20.36 -13.82
CA ASP A 267 10.76 -20.45 -14.41
C ASP A 267 11.75 -19.34 -13.99
N GLU A 268 11.42 -18.49 -13.02
CA GLU A 268 12.34 -17.49 -12.47
C GLU A 268 12.85 -17.94 -11.10
N PRO A 269 14.19 -18.01 -10.90
CA PRO A 269 14.76 -18.37 -9.62
C PRO A 269 14.53 -17.25 -8.60
N ASN A 270 14.06 -17.63 -7.41
CA ASN A 270 13.79 -16.71 -6.31
C ASN A 270 14.50 -17.05 -5.00
N GLY A 271 15.25 -18.15 -5.00
CA GLY A 271 16.03 -18.56 -3.85
C GLY A 271 16.81 -19.86 -4.09
N LEU A 272 17.39 -20.38 -3.04
CA LEU A 272 18.22 -21.59 -3.03
C LEU A 272 18.00 -22.37 -1.74
N ILE A 273 18.05 -23.70 -1.84
CA ILE A 273 18.15 -24.63 -0.72
C ILE A 273 19.52 -25.28 -0.79
N CYS A 274 20.32 -25.16 0.27
CA CYS A 274 21.63 -25.77 0.39
C CYS A 274 21.63 -26.78 1.53
N LEU A 275 21.88 -28.05 1.23
CA LEU A 275 22.02 -29.14 2.18
C LEU A 275 23.50 -29.52 2.30
N GLN A 276 24.01 -29.59 3.52
CA GLN A 276 25.43 -29.84 3.79
C GLN A 276 25.60 -30.99 4.77
N GLN A 277 26.51 -31.93 4.45
CA GLN A 277 26.98 -32.95 5.37
C GLN A 277 28.43 -32.64 5.71
N CYS A 278 28.66 -32.27 6.97
CA CYS A 278 29.98 -31.77 7.41
C CYS A 278 30.81 -32.80 8.20
N ASP A 279 30.21 -33.87 8.71
CA ASP A 279 30.83 -34.90 9.56
C ASP A 279 31.36 -36.08 8.79
N ARG A 280 30.76 -36.41 7.62
CA ARG A 280 31.09 -37.58 6.79
C ARG A 280 30.85 -37.28 5.33
N HIS A 281 31.50 -38.05 4.46
CA HIS A 281 31.19 -38.07 3.04
C HIS A 281 29.82 -38.72 2.85
N ARG A 282 28.92 -38.05 2.11
CA ARG A 282 27.56 -38.51 1.78
C ARG A 282 27.41 -38.56 0.27
N GLN A 283 27.02 -39.71 -0.24
CA GLN A 283 26.50 -39.81 -1.60
C GLN A 283 25.00 -39.58 -1.55
N TRP A 284 24.53 -38.59 -2.29
CA TRP A 284 23.11 -38.27 -2.38
C TRP A 284 22.43 -39.27 -3.31
N SER A 285 21.41 -39.95 -2.88
CA SER A 285 20.62 -40.84 -3.72
C SER A 285 19.74 -40.02 -4.69
N GLU A 286 19.41 -40.63 -5.83
CA GLU A 286 18.56 -40.02 -6.85
C GLU A 286 17.17 -39.66 -6.26
N ALA A 287 16.61 -40.48 -5.37
CA ALA A 287 15.37 -40.22 -4.65
C ALA A 287 15.45 -39.02 -3.70
N GLU A 288 16.60 -38.80 -3.04
CA GLU A 288 16.80 -37.64 -2.18
C GLU A 288 16.92 -36.35 -3.00
N ILE A 289 17.64 -36.39 -4.12
CA ILE A 289 17.79 -35.26 -5.03
C ILE A 289 16.43 -34.85 -5.60
N GLU A 290 15.63 -35.83 -6.05
CA GLU A 290 14.30 -35.57 -6.59
C GLU A 290 13.35 -34.99 -5.54
N LEU A 291 13.37 -35.54 -4.31
CA LEU A 291 12.59 -35.02 -3.19
C LEU A 291 12.91 -33.53 -2.93
N VAL A 292 14.20 -33.18 -2.89
CA VAL A 292 14.61 -31.81 -2.64
C VAL A 292 14.24 -30.88 -3.80
N ARG A 293 14.32 -31.39 -5.05
CA ARG A 293 13.90 -30.65 -6.25
C ARG A 293 12.42 -30.31 -6.22
N GLU A 294 11.56 -31.32 -6.01
CA GLU A 294 10.11 -31.12 -5.91
C GLU A 294 9.74 -30.18 -4.78
N LEU A 295 10.41 -30.30 -3.62
CA LEU A 295 10.17 -29.39 -2.50
C LEU A 295 10.64 -27.96 -2.81
N ALA A 296 11.77 -27.80 -3.49
CA ALA A 296 12.28 -26.49 -3.89
C ALA A 296 11.30 -25.75 -4.81
N GLU A 297 10.61 -26.43 -5.73
CA GLU A 297 9.55 -25.84 -6.55
C GLU A 297 8.36 -25.37 -5.69
N GLN A 298 7.95 -26.20 -4.70
CA GLN A 298 6.86 -25.81 -3.78
C GLN A 298 7.25 -24.62 -2.89
N VAL A 299 8.48 -24.60 -2.40
CA VAL A 299 9.03 -23.50 -1.60
C VAL A 299 9.13 -22.25 -2.45
N GLY A 300 9.62 -22.34 -3.69
CA GLY A 300 9.70 -21.22 -4.62
C GLY A 300 8.33 -20.58 -4.89
N THR A 301 7.31 -21.42 -5.11
CA THR A 301 5.92 -20.97 -5.28
C THR A 301 5.41 -20.28 -4.02
N ALA A 302 5.67 -20.84 -2.83
CA ALA A 302 5.22 -20.27 -1.57
C ALA A 302 5.91 -18.91 -1.29
N ILE A 303 7.21 -18.81 -1.54
CA ILE A 303 7.98 -17.57 -1.42
C ILE A 303 7.40 -16.49 -2.35
N ALA A 304 7.15 -16.82 -3.62
CA ALA A 304 6.59 -15.88 -4.59
C ALA A 304 5.21 -15.37 -4.14
N HIS A 305 4.32 -16.26 -3.71
CA HIS A 305 2.99 -15.87 -3.22
C HIS A 305 3.06 -14.99 -1.97
N ALA A 306 3.92 -15.33 -1.01
CA ALA A 306 4.10 -14.55 0.21
C ALA A 306 4.68 -13.15 -0.08
N THR A 307 5.62 -13.06 -1.02
CA THR A 307 6.21 -11.78 -1.45
C THR A 307 5.17 -10.91 -2.15
N LEU A 308 4.44 -11.47 -3.13
CA LEU A 308 3.38 -10.76 -3.85
C LEU A 308 2.26 -10.28 -2.91
N TYR A 309 1.89 -11.11 -1.94
CA TYR A 309 0.89 -10.73 -0.94
C TYR A 309 1.35 -9.55 -0.08
N LYS A 310 2.62 -9.57 0.36
CA LYS A 310 3.22 -8.49 1.13
C LYS A 310 3.27 -7.17 0.35
N GLU A 311 3.61 -7.24 -0.94
CA GLU A 311 3.62 -6.08 -1.83
C GLU A 311 2.20 -5.54 -2.07
N LEU A 312 1.22 -6.43 -2.29
CA LEU A 312 -0.19 -6.06 -2.44
C LEU A 312 -0.73 -5.38 -1.18
N GLU A 313 -0.46 -5.93 0.00
CA GLU A 313 -0.87 -5.34 1.28
C GLU A 313 -0.25 -3.96 1.51
N LYS A 314 1.02 -3.79 1.13
CA LYS A 314 1.69 -2.50 1.18
C LYS A 314 1.02 -1.49 0.25
N ALA A 315 0.84 -1.86 -1.02
CA ALA A 315 0.19 -0.99 -2.02
C ALA A 315 -1.26 -0.65 -1.63
N ARG A 316 -2.00 -1.62 -1.06
CA ARG A 316 -3.36 -1.39 -0.54
C ARG A 316 -3.37 -0.36 0.58
N LYS A 317 -2.47 -0.50 1.57
CA LYS A 317 -2.38 0.46 2.68
C LYS A 317 -2.01 1.86 2.21
N GLU A 318 -1.09 1.98 1.26
CA GLU A 318 -0.71 3.26 0.66
C GLU A 318 -1.89 3.89 -0.10
N ALA A 319 -2.64 3.09 -0.87
CA ALA A 319 -3.82 3.55 -1.60
C ALA A 319 -4.97 3.96 -0.64
N GLU A 320 -5.21 3.20 0.44
CA GLU A 320 -6.20 3.54 1.47
C GLU A 320 -5.82 4.85 2.20
N ALA A 321 -4.56 5.01 2.57
CA ALA A 321 -4.06 6.24 3.19
C ALA A 321 -4.25 7.45 2.26
N ALA A 322 -3.87 7.32 0.99
CA ALA A 322 -4.08 8.37 -0.02
C ALA A 322 -5.55 8.70 -0.23
N SER A 323 -6.44 7.68 -0.25
CA SER A 323 -7.90 7.87 -0.37
C SER A 323 -8.48 8.60 0.83
N THR A 324 -8.03 8.27 2.04
CA THR A 324 -8.46 8.95 3.28
C THR A 324 -8.05 10.42 3.26
N LEU A 325 -6.79 10.71 2.97
CA LEU A 325 -6.29 12.08 2.86
C LEU A 325 -7.06 12.89 1.81
N LYS A 326 -7.38 12.28 0.66
CA LYS A 326 -8.19 12.92 -0.38
C LYS A 326 -9.61 13.24 0.11
N SER A 327 -10.22 12.35 0.87
CA SER A 327 -11.56 12.55 1.41
C SER A 327 -11.59 13.66 2.48
N GLU A 328 -10.59 13.70 3.35
CA GLU A 328 -10.41 14.76 4.34
C GLU A 328 -10.17 16.12 3.66
N PHE A 329 -9.33 16.14 2.62
CA PHE A 329 -9.12 17.33 1.80
C PHE A 329 -10.41 17.88 1.22
N LEU A 330 -11.25 17.03 0.59
CA LEU A 330 -12.53 17.45 0.00
C LEU A 330 -13.52 17.93 1.06
N ALA A 331 -13.61 17.27 2.20
CA ALA A 331 -14.49 17.64 3.30
C ALA A 331 -14.10 19.02 3.88
N SER A 332 -12.82 19.22 4.16
CA SER A 332 -12.28 20.48 4.68
C SER A 332 -12.45 21.62 3.67
N THR A 333 -12.12 21.37 2.39
CA THR A 333 -12.32 22.34 1.30
C THR A 333 -13.78 22.80 1.23
N THR A 334 -14.72 21.84 1.30
CA THR A 334 -16.16 22.16 1.25
C THR A 334 -16.59 23.02 2.43
N HIS A 335 -16.07 22.75 3.61
CA HIS A 335 -16.36 23.53 4.82
C HIS A 335 -15.82 24.96 4.71
N GLU A 336 -14.54 25.09 4.29
CA GLU A 336 -13.86 26.38 4.16
C GLU A 336 -14.48 27.28 3.06
N LEU A 337 -15.01 26.69 1.98
CA LEU A 337 -15.75 27.43 0.95
C LEU A 337 -17.15 27.84 1.42
N ARG A 338 -17.84 27.00 2.20
CA ARG A 338 -19.21 27.25 2.63
C ARG A 338 -19.31 28.42 3.63
N THR A 339 -18.34 28.56 4.52
CA THR A 339 -18.35 29.57 5.58
C THR A 339 -18.38 31.00 5.00
N PRO A 340 -17.44 31.46 4.16
CA PRO A 340 -17.48 32.79 3.57
C PRO A 340 -18.67 32.97 2.63
N LEU A 341 -19.06 31.91 1.89
CA LEU A 341 -20.23 31.98 1.01
C LEU A 341 -21.51 32.27 1.81
N ASN A 342 -21.72 31.57 2.93
CA ASN A 342 -22.87 31.84 3.82
C ASN A 342 -22.79 33.25 4.42
N GLY A 343 -21.58 33.73 4.78
CA GLY A 343 -21.38 35.12 5.23
C GLY A 343 -21.84 36.14 4.18
N ILE A 344 -21.45 35.96 2.91
CA ILE A 344 -21.92 36.82 1.80
C ILE A 344 -23.45 36.79 1.70
N ILE A 345 -24.04 35.59 1.67
CA ILE A 345 -25.48 35.40 1.52
C ILE A 345 -26.24 36.05 2.68
N CYS A 346 -25.81 35.81 3.92
CA CYS A 346 -26.47 36.39 5.12
C CYS A 346 -26.39 37.91 5.12
N SER A 347 -25.23 38.51 4.89
CA SER A 347 -25.09 39.98 4.85
C SER A 347 -25.95 40.60 3.77
N LEU A 348 -26.01 39.99 2.57
CA LEU A 348 -26.87 40.48 1.49
C LEU A 348 -28.37 40.27 1.79
N MET A 349 -28.78 39.17 2.42
CA MET A 349 -30.17 38.90 2.79
C MET A 349 -30.69 39.94 3.81
N LEU A 350 -29.89 40.28 4.82
CA LEU A 350 -30.27 41.29 5.82
C LEU A 350 -30.54 42.66 5.17
N ILE A 351 -29.78 43.02 4.15
CA ILE A 351 -29.98 44.26 3.38
C ILE A 351 -31.27 44.16 2.53
N ILE A 352 -31.45 43.02 1.81
CA ILE A 352 -32.59 42.82 0.90
C ILE A 352 -33.93 42.77 1.66
N ASP A 353 -33.94 42.10 2.82
CA ASP A 353 -35.13 41.94 3.66
C ASP A 353 -35.51 43.25 4.41
N GLY A 354 -34.71 44.30 4.25
CA GLY A 354 -34.96 45.61 4.89
C GLY A 354 -34.89 45.58 6.42
N THR A 355 -34.15 44.61 6.98
CA THR A 355 -33.97 44.51 8.45
C THR A 355 -32.89 45.45 8.99
N VAL A 356 -32.20 46.16 8.10
CA VAL A 356 -31.12 47.09 8.42
C VAL A 356 -31.67 48.51 8.32
N ASP A 357 -31.74 49.20 9.46
CA ASP A 357 -32.47 50.45 9.58
C ASP A 357 -31.62 51.69 9.21
N SER A 358 -30.27 51.57 9.19
CA SER A 358 -29.40 52.75 8.91
C SER A 358 -28.53 52.54 7.67
N PRO A 359 -28.21 53.61 6.91
CA PRO A 359 -27.27 53.57 5.81
C PRO A 359 -25.86 53.14 6.25
N GLU A 360 -25.47 53.43 7.48
CA GLU A 360 -24.17 53.10 8.05
C GLU A 360 -24.08 51.58 8.26
N GLU A 361 -25.09 50.94 8.79
CA GLU A 361 -25.20 49.48 8.95
C GLU A 361 -25.24 48.76 7.59
N GLN A 362 -25.94 49.33 6.59
CA GLN A 362 -25.93 48.79 5.23
C GLN A 362 -24.52 48.76 4.65
N ILE A 363 -23.74 49.81 4.84
CA ILE A 363 -22.33 49.87 4.39
C ILE A 363 -21.48 48.82 5.10
N GLU A 364 -21.72 48.59 6.42
CA GLU A 364 -20.98 47.59 7.19
C GLU A 364 -21.26 46.16 6.67
N PHE A 365 -22.53 45.82 6.40
CA PHE A 365 -22.87 44.50 5.83
C PHE A 365 -22.35 44.32 4.39
N ILE A 366 -22.34 45.40 3.58
CA ILE A 366 -21.73 45.34 2.24
C ILE A 366 -20.22 45.09 2.36
N ASP A 367 -19.54 45.77 3.31
CA ASP A 367 -18.10 45.56 3.54
C ASP A 367 -17.79 44.17 4.06
N ASP A 368 -18.65 43.63 4.93
CA ASP A 368 -18.54 42.24 5.39
C ASP A 368 -18.72 41.22 4.26
N ALA A 369 -19.70 41.44 3.39
CA ALA A 369 -19.92 40.61 2.19
C ALA A 369 -18.71 40.70 1.23
N HIS A 370 -18.17 41.90 1.02
CA HIS A 370 -17.00 42.12 0.18
C HIS A 370 -15.75 41.43 0.76
N ARG A 371 -15.49 41.56 2.08
CA ARG A 371 -14.38 40.87 2.77
C ARG A 371 -14.50 39.35 2.64
N SER A 372 -15.72 38.82 2.82
CA SER A 372 -16.00 37.40 2.68
C SER A 372 -15.78 36.91 1.22
N ALA A 373 -16.13 37.73 0.23
CA ALA A 373 -15.90 37.40 -1.19
C ALA A 373 -14.40 37.36 -1.54
N LEU A 374 -13.62 38.32 -1.04
CA LEU A 374 -12.15 38.33 -1.22
C LEU A 374 -11.50 37.12 -0.52
N HIS A 375 -11.99 36.76 0.66
CA HIS A 375 -11.52 35.57 1.37
C HIS A 375 -11.82 34.30 0.59
N LEU A 376 -13.02 34.16 0.05
CA LEU A 376 -13.42 33.02 -0.80
C LEU A 376 -12.53 32.91 -2.04
N LEU A 377 -12.23 34.04 -2.71
CA LEU A 377 -11.34 34.07 -3.88
C LEU A 377 -9.94 33.57 -3.53
N ASN A 378 -9.40 33.97 -2.37
CA ASN A 378 -8.09 33.51 -1.90
C ASN A 378 -8.09 31.99 -1.67
N ILE A 379 -9.13 31.43 -1.03
CA ILE A 379 -9.27 29.97 -0.82
C ILE A 379 -9.26 29.23 -2.17
N ILE A 380 -10.03 29.72 -3.15
CA ILE A 380 -10.09 29.11 -4.49
C ILE A 380 -8.71 29.13 -5.15
N ASN A 381 -7.99 30.25 -5.08
CA ASN A 381 -6.65 30.37 -5.64
C ASN A 381 -5.66 29.42 -4.94
N ASP A 382 -5.73 29.28 -3.63
CA ASP A 382 -4.92 28.36 -2.85
C ASP A 382 -5.16 26.89 -3.27
N ILE A 383 -6.43 26.50 -3.45
CA ILE A 383 -6.80 25.15 -3.92
C ILE A 383 -6.28 24.92 -5.35
N LEU A 384 -6.41 25.90 -6.24
CA LEU A 384 -5.90 25.79 -7.61
C LEU A 384 -4.37 25.71 -7.65
N ASP A 385 -3.67 26.44 -6.78
CA ASP A 385 -2.21 26.35 -6.66
C ASP A 385 -1.80 24.95 -6.20
N ILE A 386 -2.43 24.38 -5.16
CA ILE A 386 -2.16 23.01 -4.72
C ILE A 386 -2.43 22.00 -5.83
N ALA A 387 -3.58 22.09 -6.50
CA ALA A 387 -3.93 21.16 -7.56
C ALA A 387 -2.93 21.19 -8.74
N LYS A 388 -2.41 22.39 -9.09
CA LYS A 388 -1.37 22.52 -10.11
C LYS A 388 -0.02 21.95 -9.67
N ILE A 389 0.34 22.15 -8.39
CA ILE A 389 1.57 21.62 -7.80
C ILE A 389 1.52 20.08 -7.76
N GLU A 390 0.44 19.48 -7.24
CA GLU A 390 0.27 18.02 -7.14
C GLU A 390 0.25 17.34 -8.52
N ALA A 391 -0.35 18.00 -9.51
CA ALA A 391 -0.35 17.51 -10.89
C ALA A 391 1.01 17.69 -11.62
N GLY A 392 2.01 18.32 -10.97
CA GLY A 392 3.29 18.66 -11.61
C GLY A 392 3.15 19.67 -12.76
N LYS A 393 2.03 20.39 -12.82
CA LYS A 393 1.71 21.36 -13.90
C LYS A 393 2.00 22.81 -13.55
N MET A 394 2.53 23.07 -12.35
CA MET A 394 2.92 24.41 -11.98
C MET A 394 4.30 24.74 -12.57
N GLU A 395 4.34 25.59 -13.55
CA GLU A 395 5.57 26.13 -14.12
C GLU A 395 5.90 27.47 -13.45
N LEU A 396 7.14 27.59 -12.95
CA LEU A 396 7.65 28.84 -12.38
C LEU A 396 8.69 29.43 -13.31
N GLU A 397 8.42 30.64 -13.78
CA GLU A 397 9.43 31.46 -14.44
C GLU A 397 10.39 31.99 -13.37
N LEU A 398 11.58 31.37 -13.30
CA LEU A 398 12.62 31.75 -12.34
C LEU A 398 13.55 32.77 -12.97
N GLY A 399 13.80 33.86 -12.24
CA GLY A 399 14.64 34.94 -12.68
C GLY A 399 15.34 35.65 -11.51
N GLN A 400 15.84 36.83 -11.79
CA GLN A 400 16.47 37.72 -10.80
C GLN A 400 15.39 38.37 -9.94
N VAL A 401 15.53 38.27 -8.62
CA VAL A 401 14.68 38.94 -7.65
C VAL A 401 15.55 39.73 -6.67
N ARG A 402 15.38 41.02 -6.61
CA ARG A 402 16.11 41.88 -5.67
C ARG A 402 15.51 41.73 -4.27
N LEU A 403 16.32 41.31 -3.31
CA LEU A 403 15.87 41.08 -1.93
C LEU A 403 15.29 42.36 -1.31
N ASN A 404 15.94 43.53 -1.54
CA ASN A 404 15.50 44.81 -0.98
C ASN A 404 14.13 45.25 -1.52
N GLU A 405 13.86 45.06 -2.82
CA GLU A 405 12.56 45.36 -3.41
C GLU A 405 11.47 44.45 -2.84
N LEU A 406 11.76 43.14 -2.68
CA LEU A 406 10.86 42.20 -2.09
C LEU A 406 10.52 42.55 -0.64
N MET A 407 11.52 42.84 0.19
CA MET A 407 11.33 43.19 1.61
C MET A 407 10.58 44.53 1.78
N ASN A 408 10.86 45.54 0.96
CA ASN A 408 10.12 46.80 0.97
C ASN A 408 8.64 46.59 0.60
N ALA A 409 8.35 45.76 -0.39
CA ALA A 409 6.98 45.45 -0.75
C ALA A 409 6.26 44.73 0.41
N VAL A 410 6.89 43.75 1.01
CA VAL A 410 6.36 43.00 2.18
C VAL A 410 6.09 43.98 3.33
N GLU A 411 7.02 44.83 3.66
CA GLU A 411 6.88 45.85 4.71
C GLU A 411 5.66 46.74 4.49
N LYS A 412 5.50 47.25 3.27
CA LYS A 412 4.36 48.09 2.89
C LYS A 412 3.01 47.43 3.10
N PHE A 413 2.91 46.12 2.79
CA PHE A 413 1.65 45.39 2.96
C PHE A 413 1.38 44.99 4.41
N THR A 414 2.43 44.69 5.21
CA THR A 414 2.26 44.09 6.54
C THR A 414 2.35 45.11 7.69
N ARG A 415 2.99 46.25 7.50
CA ARG A 415 3.17 47.30 8.53
C ARG A 415 1.82 47.79 9.10
N ASN A 416 0.87 48.11 8.24
CA ASN A 416 -0.46 48.56 8.68
C ASN A 416 -1.20 47.49 9.49
N GLN A 417 -1.08 46.19 9.11
CA GLN A 417 -1.69 45.09 9.83
C GLN A 417 -1.07 44.89 11.23
N ALA A 418 0.25 45.04 11.33
CA ALA A 418 0.96 44.98 12.61
C ALA A 418 0.56 46.17 13.51
N GLN A 419 0.51 47.39 12.96
CA GLN A 419 0.09 48.60 13.71
C GLN A 419 -1.35 48.49 14.24
N GLN A 420 -2.29 48.00 13.43
CA GLN A 420 -3.68 47.80 13.88
C GLN A 420 -3.81 46.84 15.07
N ARG A 421 -2.83 45.94 15.23
CA ARG A 421 -2.75 44.98 16.35
C ARG A 421 -1.79 45.41 17.46
N ASN A 422 -1.22 46.64 17.40
CA ASN A 422 -0.23 47.16 18.33
C ASN A 422 1.02 46.25 18.44
N LEU A 423 1.43 45.61 17.34
CA LEU A 423 2.62 44.77 17.29
C LEU A 423 3.82 45.53 16.66
N SER A 424 5.02 45.28 17.16
CA SER A 424 6.26 45.75 16.53
C SER A 424 6.56 44.88 15.30
N LEU A 425 6.93 45.50 14.18
CA LEU A 425 7.44 44.82 12.99
C LEU A 425 8.83 45.32 12.69
N ASN A 426 9.83 44.45 12.77
CA ASN A 426 11.22 44.75 12.49
C ASN A 426 11.70 43.95 11.28
N ILE A 427 12.36 44.61 10.31
CA ILE A 427 12.92 43.97 9.12
C ILE A 427 14.41 44.26 9.07
N GLU A 428 15.21 43.18 9.09
CA GLU A 428 16.65 43.20 9.12
C GLU A 428 17.19 42.60 7.82
N LEU A 429 17.91 43.42 7.07
CA LEU A 429 18.56 43.02 5.83
C LEU A 429 20.03 42.68 6.07
N PRO A 430 20.62 41.80 5.25
CA PRO A 430 22.04 41.48 5.37
C PRO A 430 22.92 42.67 5.01
N ASP A 431 24.01 42.85 5.77
CA ASP A 431 25.01 43.92 5.50
C ASP A 431 25.82 43.55 4.25
N SER A 432 25.44 44.09 3.12
CA SER A 432 26.12 43.92 1.83
C SER A 432 26.45 45.23 1.18
N ARG A 433 27.57 45.29 0.41
CA ARG A 433 27.98 46.46 -0.35
C ARG A 433 27.20 46.63 -1.66
N ASP A 434 26.72 45.54 -2.19
CA ASP A 434 25.92 45.44 -3.41
C ASP A 434 24.53 44.80 -3.14
N GLU A 435 23.67 44.85 -4.14
CA GLU A 435 22.33 44.27 -4.02
C GLU A 435 22.38 42.75 -3.92
N VAL A 436 21.66 42.17 -2.95
CA VAL A 436 21.45 40.74 -2.85
C VAL A 436 20.37 40.34 -3.85
N ILE A 437 20.76 39.52 -4.84
CA ILE A 437 19.86 39.04 -5.91
C ILE A 437 19.60 37.58 -5.72
N LEU A 438 18.32 37.23 -5.52
CA LEU A 438 17.81 35.85 -5.41
C LEU A 438 17.54 35.27 -6.79
N PHE A 439 17.60 33.94 -6.90
CA PHE A 439 17.12 33.22 -8.05
C PHE A 439 15.76 32.61 -7.73
N GLY A 440 14.68 33.21 -8.20
CA GLY A 440 13.33 32.81 -7.86
C GLY A 440 12.27 33.48 -8.73
N ASN A 441 11.01 33.36 -8.33
CA ASN A 441 9.89 34.09 -8.91
C ASN A 441 9.40 35.13 -7.91
N TYR A 442 9.41 36.42 -8.31
CA TYR A 442 9.05 37.52 -7.43
C TYR A 442 7.66 37.41 -6.82
N GLN A 443 6.64 37.09 -7.63
CA GLN A 443 5.25 36.99 -7.16
C GLN A 443 5.06 35.88 -6.15
N ARG A 444 5.69 34.71 -6.39
CA ARG A 444 5.61 33.57 -5.49
C ARG A 444 6.42 33.75 -4.20
N LEU A 445 7.57 34.41 -4.28
CA LEU A 445 8.33 34.81 -3.08
C LEU A 445 7.55 35.82 -2.24
N LEU A 446 6.91 36.80 -2.88
CA LEU A 446 6.03 37.74 -2.19
C LEU A 446 4.84 37.02 -1.51
N GLN A 447 4.20 36.06 -2.20
CA GLN A 447 3.13 35.24 -1.65
C GLN A 447 3.60 34.46 -0.42
N VAL A 448 4.76 33.80 -0.48
CA VAL A 448 5.37 33.09 0.66
C VAL A 448 5.61 34.04 1.83
N MET A 449 6.23 35.18 1.60
CA MET A 449 6.53 36.17 2.64
C MET A 449 5.27 36.70 3.31
N LEU A 450 4.28 37.11 2.51
CA LEU A 450 3.00 37.62 3.04
C LEU A 450 2.25 36.59 3.86
N ASN A 451 2.28 35.32 3.43
CA ASN A 451 1.66 34.23 4.17
C ASN A 451 2.37 33.98 5.52
N LEU A 452 3.71 33.91 5.52
CA LEU A 452 4.47 33.62 6.75
C LEU A 452 4.36 34.78 7.76
N ILE A 453 4.51 36.04 7.29
CA ILE A 453 4.42 37.20 8.17
C ILE A 453 2.97 37.46 8.60
N GLY A 454 1.99 37.25 7.71
CA GLY A 454 0.58 37.30 8.05
C GLY A 454 0.20 36.31 9.17
N ASN A 455 0.73 35.09 9.10
CA ASN A 455 0.56 34.11 10.17
C ASN A 455 1.23 34.57 11.48
N ALA A 456 2.47 35.08 11.42
CA ALA A 456 3.17 35.62 12.59
C ALA A 456 2.36 36.72 13.26
N ILE A 457 1.88 37.73 12.50
CA ILE A 457 1.04 38.82 13.02
C ILE A 457 -0.31 38.28 13.58
N LYS A 458 -0.89 37.31 12.92
CA LYS A 458 -2.17 36.72 13.30
C LYS A 458 -2.13 35.99 14.65
N PHE A 459 -1.06 35.27 14.93
CA PHE A 459 -0.88 34.44 16.12
C PHE A 459 -0.09 35.12 17.26
N THR A 460 0.33 36.39 17.05
CA THR A 460 0.95 37.21 18.09
C THR A 460 -0.07 38.18 18.69
N HIS A 461 -0.19 38.18 20.03
CA HIS A 461 -1.08 39.08 20.76
C HIS A 461 -0.35 40.32 21.29
N GLU A 462 0.83 40.09 21.83
CA GLU A 462 1.70 41.12 22.41
C GLU A 462 3.14 40.89 21.97
N GLY A 463 3.91 41.96 21.85
CA GLY A 463 5.29 41.93 21.39
C GLY A 463 5.45 42.26 19.90
N GLY A 464 5.98 41.34 19.10
CA GLY A 464 6.21 41.65 17.68
C GLY A 464 6.72 40.53 16.81
N VAL A 465 6.94 40.88 15.57
CA VAL A 465 7.46 40.03 14.50
C VAL A 465 8.77 40.58 13.99
N THR A 466 9.80 39.73 13.91
CA THR A 466 11.11 40.08 13.33
C THR A 466 11.33 39.24 12.08
N VAL A 467 11.62 39.93 10.97
CA VAL A 467 11.98 39.30 9.69
C VAL A 467 13.45 39.60 9.43
N SER A 468 14.27 38.60 9.32
CA SER A 468 15.69 38.74 9.02
C SER A 468 16.12 37.89 7.83
N ALA A 469 17.12 38.40 7.08
CA ALA A 469 17.70 37.68 5.97
C ALA A 469 19.22 37.54 6.15
N GLU A 470 19.73 36.35 5.89
CA GLU A 470 21.15 36.00 6.03
C GLU A 470 21.66 35.34 4.74
N VAL A 471 22.84 35.72 4.30
CA VAL A 471 23.53 35.13 3.14
C VAL A 471 24.39 33.96 3.59
N LEU A 472 24.05 32.76 3.11
CA LEU A 472 24.80 31.52 3.34
C LEU A 472 25.70 31.21 2.14
N LYS A 473 27.00 31.25 2.32
CA LYS A 473 28.00 30.93 1.29
C LYS A 473 28.17 29.41 1.14
N LYS A 474 27.10 28.72 0.79
CA LYS A 474 27.09 27.29 0.55
C LYS A 474 26.60 27.03 -0.88
N LYS A 475 27.52 26.60 -1.74
CA LYS A 475 27.17 26.23 -3.11
C LYS A 475 26.10 25.14 -3.14
N VAL A 476 25.12 25.30 -4.01
CA VAL A 476 23.97 24.36 -4.15
C VAL A 476 23.74 24.07 -5.62
N MET A 477 23.48 22.81 -5.92
CA MET A 477 23.04 22.41 -7.27
C MET A 477 21.53 22.57 -7.38
N PHE A 478 21.08 23.33 -8.38
CA PHE A 478 19.66 23.47 -8.69
C PHE A 478 19.43 23.54 -10.20
N LYS A 479 18.59 22.65 -10.74
CA LYS A 479 18.33 22.48 -12.19
C LYS A 479 19.62 22.38 -13.01
N ASP A 480 20.51 21.48 -12.59
CA ASP A 480 21.81 21.21 -13.21
C ASP A 480 22.77 22.42 -13.29
N GLN A 481 22.50 23.47 -12.51
CA GLN A 481 23.34 24.67 -12.39
C GLN A 481 23.83 24.82 -10.96
N GLU A 482 25.13 25.10 -10.81
CA GLU A 482 25.71 25.46 -9.52
C GLU A 482 25.36 26.91 -9.19
N ARG A 483 24.73 27.14 -8.01
CA ARG A 483 24.43 28.44 -7.46
C ARG A 483 25.44 28.81 -6.39
N PRO A 484 25.85 30.09 -6.29
CA PRO A 484 26.97 30.52 -5.43
C PRO A 484 26.65 30.42 -3.94
N GLY A 485 25.37 30.37 -3.57
CA GLY A 485 24.92 30.30 -2.18
C GLY A 485 23.41 30.32 -2.06
N LEU A 486 22.95 30.50 -0.83
CA LEU A 486 21.54 30.64 -0.46
C LEU A 486 21.32 31.91 0.34
N VAL A 487 20.14 32.49 0.25
CA VAL A 487 19.64 33.43 1.27
C VAL A 487 18.69 32.65 2.18
N LYS A 488 18.93 32.72 3.48
CA LYS A 488 18.05 32.21 4.52
C LYS A 488 17.23 33.37 5.05
N VAL A 489 15.93 33.30 4.86
CA VAL A 489 14.97 34.24 5.44
C VAL A 489 14.39 33.63 6.70
N ARG A 490 14.31 34.41 7.77
CA ARG A 490 13.76 34.03 9.06
C ARG A 490 12.62 34.97 9.42
N VAL A 491 11.46 34.39 9.75
CA VAL A 491 10.31 35.10 10.32
C VAL A 491 10.13 34.59 11.73
N ALA A 492 10.39 35.41 12.73
CA ALA A 492 10.27 35.05 14.14
C ALA A 492 9.18 35.89 14.79
N ASP A 493 8.32 35.27 15.57
CA ASP A 493 7.24 35.91 16.32
C ASP A 493 7.33 35.58 17.82
N THR A 494 6.72 36.47 18.63
CA THR A 494 6.58 36.29 20.07
C THR A 494 5.19 35.77 20.45
N GLY A 495 4.54 35.05 19.55
CA GLY A 495 3.15 34.63 19.66
C GLY A 495 2.93 33.39 20.53
N ILE A 496 1.78 32.74 20.30
CA ILE A 496 1.32 31.59 21.10
C ILE A 496 2.21 30.35 21.00
N GLY A 497 3.13 30.25 20.03
CA GLY A 497 3.96 29.08 19.81
C GLY A 497 3.16 27.84 19.43
N VAL A 498 3.86 26.70 19.28
CA VAL A 498 3.27 25.40 18.92
C VAL A 498 3.96 24.29 19.71
N SER A 499 3.16 23.39 20.31
CA SER A 499 3.67 22.23 21.03
C SER A 499 4.47 21.30 20.11
N LEU A 500 5.49 20.61 20.66
CA LEU A 500 6.44 19.80 19.88
C LEU A 500 5.77 18.67 19.09
N ASP A 501 4.75 18.04 19.65
CA ASP A 501 4.01 16.93 19.04
C ASP A 501 3.14 17.34 17.84
N LYS A 502 2.90 18.63 17.67
CA LYS A 502 2.07 19.19 16.59
C LYS A 502 2.86 19.81 15.45
N GLN A 503 4.16 20.07 15.64
CA GLN A 503 4.98 20.82 14.66
C GLN A 503 5.13 20.08 13.33
N ASP A 504 5.26 18.76 13.32
CA ASP A 504 5.41 17.93 12.12
C ASP A 504 4.17 17.96 11.19
N LYS A 505 3.01 18.37 11.76
CA LYS A 505 1.75 18.42 11.01
C LYS A 505 1.48 19.78 10.36
N LEU A 506 2.23 20.83 10.70
CA LEU A 506 1.97 22.19 10.25
C LEU A 506 2.04 22.42 8.74
N PHE A 507 2.82 21.61 8.04
CA PHE A 507 2.96 21.67 6.59
C PHE A 507 2.03 20.70 5.84
N GLN A 508 1.19 19.95 6.55
CA GLN A 508 0.16 19.14 5.92
C GLN A 508 -1.00 20.02 5.47
N THR A 509 -1.57 19.71 4.31
CA THR A 509 -2.72 20.46 3.79
C THR A 509 -3.90 20.38 4.75
N PHE A 510 -4.54 21.54 5.02
CA PHE A 510 -5.64 21.71 5.98
C PHE A 510 -5.30 21.36 7.44
N SER A 511 -4.03 21.22 7.76
CA SER A 511 -3.62 21.00 9.14
C SER A 511 -3.83 22.27 9.96
N GLN A 512 -4.55 22.13 11.06
CA GLN A 512 -4.83 23.19 12.03
C GLN A 512 -4.53 22.64 13.42
N VAL A 513 -3.75 23.37 14.20
CA VAL A 513 -3.19 22.87 15.46
C VAL A 513 -4.24 22.65 16.55
N ASP A 514 -5.31 23.50 16.59
CA ASP A 514 -6.40 23.40 17.58
C ASP A 514 -7.72 23.94 17.02
N GLY A 515 -8.80 23.15 17.15
CA GLY A 515 -10.14 23.52 16.69
C GLY A 515 -10.77 24.73 17.41
N GLU A 516 -10.32 25.07 18.64
CA GLU A 516 -10.77 26.27 19.36
C GLU A 516 -10.09 27.55 18.87
N LEU A 517 -8.78 27.49 18.56
CA LEU A 517 -8.03 28.59 17.98
C LEU A 517 -8.51 28.90 16.55
N THR A 518 -8.93 27.87 15.81
CA THR A 518 -9.47 28.02 14.46
C THR A 518 -10.73 28.87 14.41
N ARG A 519 -11.65 28.69 15.36
CA ARG A 519 -12.87 29.51 15.46
C ARG A 519 -12.60 30.96 15.73
N ARG A 520 -11.48 31.27 16.42
CA ARG A 520 -11.11 32.62 16.82
C ARG A 520 -10.30 33.38 15.78
N TYR A 521 -9.44 32.65 15.03
CA TYR A 521 -8.49 33.30 14.11
C TYR A 521 -8.72 32.98 12.64
N GLY A 522 -9.51 31.98 12.30
CA GLY A 522 -9.78 31.56 10.92
C GLY A 522 -8.52 31.13 10.17
N GLY A 523 -8.66 30.48 9.04
CA GLY A 523 -7.54 30.16 8.15
C GLY A 523 -7.72 28.81 7.50
N THR A 524 -7.28 28.66 6.26
CA THR A 524 -7.50 27.49 5.43
C THR A 524 -6.59 26.29 5.78
N GLY A 525 -5.51 26.52 6.54
CA GLY A 525 -4.47 25.52 6.75
C GLY A 525 -3.68 25.16 5.47
N LEU A 526 -3.89 25.89 4.37
CA LEU A 526 -3.21 25.66 3.08
C LEU A 526 -1.95 26.49 2.93
N GLY A 527 -1.89 27.66 3.56
CA GLY A 527 -0.84 28.63 3.31
C GLY A 527 0.58 28.13 3.59
N LEU A 528 0.80 27.43 4.72
CA LEU A 528 2.13 26.85 5.03
C LEU A 528 2.52 25.76 4.05
N ALA A 529 1.59 24.87 3.69
CA ALA A 529 1.83 23.82 2.71
C ALA A 529 2.17 24.37 1.33
N ILE A 530 1.43 25.39 0.87
CA ILE A 530 1.73 26.12 -0.39
C ILE A 530 3.09 26.80 -0.31
N SER A 531 3.39 27.49 0.80
CA SER A 531 4.68 28.17 0.98
C SER A 531 5.84 27.19 0.90
N GLN A 532 5.73 26.02 1.54
CA GLN A 532 6.74 24.97 1.47
C GLN A 532 6.94 24.51 0.03
N LYS A 533 5.87 24.17 -0.68
CA LYS A 533 5.94 23.67 -2.05
C LYS A 533 6.52 24.71 -3.02
N LEU A 534 6.13 25.97 -2.91
CA LEU A 534 6.69 27.05 -3.72
C LEU A 534 8.19 27.25 -3.49
N VAL A 535 8.64 27.20 -2.23
CA VAL A 535 10.06 27.29 -1.89
C VAL A 535 10.84 26.09 -2.40
N GLU A 536 10.31 24.85 -2.25
CA GLU A 536 10.91 23.62 -2.79
C GLU A 536 11.06 23.69 -4.31
N MET A 537 10.04 24.18 -5.03
CA MET A 537 10.09 24.38 -6.48
C MET A 537 11.13 25.42 -6.92
N MET A 538 11.49 26.36 -6.04
CA MET A 538 12.57 27.33 -6.25
C MET A 538 13.93 26.83 -5.76
N GLY A 539 14.05 25.57 -5.31
CA GLY A 539 15.31 24.97 -4.87
C GLY A 539 15.69 25.28 -3.43
N GLY A 540 14.76 25.76 -2.63
CA GLY A 540 14.94 26.04 -1.21
C GLY A 540 14.32 24.99 -0.30
N VAL A 541 14.41 25.23 1.02
CA VAL A 541 13.84 24.39 2.08
C VAL A 541 13.14 25.29 3.08
N VAL A 542 12.00 24.85 3.63
CA VAL A 542 11.29 25.53 4.72
C VAL A 542 11.41 24.71 6.00
N ASN A 543 11.65 25.38 7.12
CA ASN A 543 11.68 24.78 8.44
C ASN A 543 10.85 25.62 9.42
N PHE A 544 10.18 24.95 10.36
CA PHE A 544 9.46 25.57 11.46
C PHE A 544 10.10 25.13 12.78
N TYR A 545 10.14 26.05 13.71
CA TYR A 545 10.64 25.79 15.05
C TYR A 545 9.85 26.59 16.07
N SER A 546 9.43 25.94 17.16
CA SER A 546 8.89 26.57 18.36
C SER A 546 9.36 25.78 19.58
N MET A 547 9.68 26.47 20.65
CA MET A 547 10.05 25.83 21.94
C MET A 547 8.85 25.29 22.71
N GLY A 548 7.64 25.60 22.26
CA GLY A 548 6.39 25.21 22.90
C GLY A 548 5.38 26.36 22.96
N GLU A 549 4.26 26.08 23.58
CA GLU A 549 3.17 27.07 23.73
C GLU A 549 3.61 28.27 24.58
N GLY A 550 3.24 29.47 24.14
CA GLY A 550 3.59 30.74 24.79
C GLY A 550 5.01 31.25 24.52
N LEU A 551 5.82 30.54 23.74
CA LEU A 551 7.23 30.86 23.51
C LEU A 551 7.51 31.38 22.10
N GLY A 552 6.46 31.72 21.35
CA GLY A 552 6.58 32.17 19.97
C GLY A 552 7.01 31.08 19.01
N SER A 553 7.15 31.45 17.74
CA SER A 553 7.63 30.55 16.70
C SER A 553 8.61 31.23 15.73
N THR A 554 9.33 30.41 14.99
CA THR A 554 10.26 30.84 13.97
C THR A 554 10.07 29.98 12.73
N VAL A 555 9.74 30.59 11.61
CA VAL A 555 9.76 29.95 10.30
C VAL A 555 10.99 30.42 9.54
N THR A 556 11.74 29.49 8.98
CA THR A 556 12.87 29.82 8.12
C THR A 556 12.70 29.19 6.76
N PHE A 557 13.06 29.90 5.70
CA PHE A 557 13.15 29.30 4.38
C PHE A 557 14.43 29.77 3.66
N THR A 558 14.86 29.00 2.68
CA THR A 558 16.03 29.29 1.89
C THR A 558 15.67 29.53 0.42
N VAL A 559 16.40 30.38 -0.26
CA VAL A 559 16.27 30.63 -1.71
C VAL A 559 17.66 30.69 -2.30
N PRO A 560 17.93 30.09 -3.46
CA PRO A 560 19.24 30.19 -4.13
C PRO A 560 19.57 31.62 -4.51
N LEU A 561 20.84 31.97 -4.40
CA LEU A 561 21.39 33.23 -4.92
C LEU A 561 21.50 33.17 -6.43
N TYR A 562 21.21 34.29 -7.09
CA TYR A 562 21.51 34.47 -8.51
C TYR A 562 23.00 34.74 -8.74
N GLN A 563 23.60 35.60 -7.90
CA GLN A 563 25.02 35.94 -7.88
C GLN A 563 25.51 36.10 -6.43
N GLU A 564 26.81 35.94 -6.21
CA GLU A 564 27.41 36.10 -4.89
C GLU A 564 27.51 37.61 -4.54
N PRO A 565 26.89 38.08 -3.44
CA PRO A 565 26.99 39.46 -3.01
C PRO A 565 28.31 39.73 -2.27
N LEU A 566 28.80 40.97 -2.39
CA LEU A 566 29.94 41.48 -1.63
C LEU A 566 29.49 41.83 -0.21
N MET A 567 29.71 40.92 0.73
CA MET A 567 29.39 41.15 2.14
C MET A 567 30.35 42.15 2.79
N ILE A 568 29.81 43.00 3.65
CA ILE A 568 30.63 43.85 4.52
C ILE A 568 31.16 42.93 5.62
N SER A 569 32.47 42.66 5.64
CA SER A 569 33.08 41.93 6.75
C SER A 569 32.96 42.77 8.02
N SER A 570 32.12 42.34 8.97
CA SER A 570 32.20 42.81 10.32
C SER A 570 33.60 42.46 10.83
N GLN A 571 34.49 43.42 10.93
CA GLN A 571 35.71 43.26 11.72
C GLN A 571 35.26 42.86 13.13
N GLN A 572 35.69 41.69 13.55
CA GLN A 572 35.68 41.31 14.96
C GLN A 572 36.37 42.43 15.71
N THR A 573 35.62 43.21 16.44
CA THR A 573 36.15 43.98 17.56
C THR A 573 36.49 42.94 18.63
N ASP A 574 37.81 42.78 18.84
CA ASP A 574 38.43 42.02 19.94
C ASP A 574 37.85 42.41 21.32
#